data_cb93c1784d06a22c1d786be086427523
#
_entry.id   cb93c1784d06a22c1d786be086427523
#
_cell.length_a   1.000
_cell.length_b   1.000
_cell.length_c   1.000
_cell.angle_alpha   90.00
_cell.angle_beta   90.00
_cell.angle_gamma   90.00
#
_symmetry.space_group_name_H-M   'P 1'
#
loop_
_entity.id
_entity.type
_entity.pdbx_description
1 polymer ?
#
loop_
_entity_poly.entity_id
_entity_poly.type
_entity_poly.pdbx_seq_one_letter_code
_entity_poly.pdbx_strand_id
1 'polypeptide(L)'
;MKKIIFVIALAFTSLIAGAAPKEAQIKPSGTYEYAQRDSCKLFLDIYNPTKGSETVYKYKTKPTVLFMFGGGFKSGARSEDYFKEWFKALCDEGYRVVSIDYRLGLKGSTNAGVNKQFVEELDNAINLAVEDLYSATLWLIEHGEKYGIDPQNIVLSGSSAGAISVLEAEWMICNGKSLAQVLPKGFNYAGVMAFSGAIFSRDGAIKFQMEPCPILLFHGTIDKIVPYGQMALFNLRFAGSNQIALALKNSKYNYSIYRFYNHSHEIATSMMVNFPQEDFFLKENILKGTRRIVDATVDDERIKIPDWAKGDYKNLYK
;
A
#
# COMPACT_ATOMS: atom_id res chain seq x y z
N MET A 1 -62.03 -23.67 -47.39
CA MET A 1 -61.13 -23.75 -46.21
C MET A 1 -60.23 -22.52 -46.23
N LYS A 2 -60.54 -21.51 -45.38
CA LYS A 2 -59.73 -20.28 -45.29
C LYS A 2 -58.67 -20.47 -44.20
N LYS A 3 -57.41 -20.36 -44.57
CA LYS A 3 -56.28 -20.32 -43.60
C LYS A 3 -56.15 -18.91 -43.03
N ILE A 4 -56.35 -18.80 -41.75
CA ILE A 4 -56.07 -17.58 -40.99
C ILE A 4 -54.60 -17.61 -40.57
N ILE A 5 -53.82 -16.62 -41.06
CA ILE A 5 -52.43 -16.42 -40.68
C ILE A 5 -52.46 -15.39 -39.52
N PHE A 6 -52.04 -15.87 -38.32
CA PHE A 6 -51.81 -14.96 -37.18
C PHE A 6 -50.40 -14.37 -37.32
N VAL A 7 -50.33 -13.06 -37.51
CA VAL A 7 -49.09 -12.32 -37.42
C VAL A 7 -48.93 -11.84 -35.96
N ILE A 8 -47.98 -12.41 -35.23
CA ILE A 8 -47.57 -11.97 -33.91
C ILE A 8 -46.53 -10.86 -34.13
N ALA A 9 -46.95 -9.62 -33.92
CA ALA A 9 -46.02 -8.49 -33.83
C ALA A 9 -45.28 -8.54 -32.50
N LEU A 10 -44.02 -8.95 -32.50
CA LEU A 10 -43.12 -8.74 -31.34
C LEU A 10 -42.73 -7.27 -31.28
N ALA A 11 -43.28 -6.57 -30.30
CA ALA A 11 -42.81 -5.25 -29.93
C ALA A 11 -41.44 -5.43 -29.16
N PHE A 12 -40.34 -5.08 -29.82
CA PHE A 12 -39.06 -4.88 -29.18
C PHE A 12 -39.14 -3.59 -28.35
N THR A 13 -39.39 -3.70 -27.06
CA THR A 13 -39.08 -2.63 -26.11
C THR A 13 -37.59 -2.59 -25.92
N SER A 14 -36.90 -1.64 -26.52
CA SER A 14 -35.51 -1.33 -26.22
C SER A 14 -35.44 -0.85 -24.76
N LEU A 15 -35.04 -1.74 -23.85
CA LEU A 15 -34.56 -1.34 -22.53
C LEU A 15 -33.32 -0.47 -22.77
N ILE A 16 -33.45 0.83 -22.63
CA ILE A 16 -32.31 1.73 -22.43
C ILE A 16 -31.77 1.35 -21.07
N ALA A 17 -30.70 0.55 -21.05
CA ALA A 17 -29.90 0.34 -19.85
C ALA A 17 -29.30 1.72 -19.51
N GLY A 18 -29.99 2.46 -18.66
CA GLY A 18 -29.44 3.64 -18.04
C GLY A 18 -28.17 3.21 -17.30
N ALA A 19 -27.02 3.84 -17.62
CA ALA A 19 -25.80 3.66 -16.85
C ALA A 19 -26.17 3.87 -15.39
N ALA A 20 -25.88 2.89 -14.54
CA ALA A 20 -26.05 3.05 -13.11
C ALA A 20 -25.35 4.34 -12.68
N PRO A 21 -25.95 5.16 -11.82
CA PRO A 21 -25.32 6.40 -11.38
C PRO A 21 -23.96 6.03 -10.81
N LYS A 22 -22.90 6.68 -11.32
CA LYS A 22 -21.54 6.53 -10.77
C LYS A 22 -21.68 6.86 -9.28
N GLU A 23 -21.46 5.87 -8.43
CA GLU A 23 -21.50 6.07 -6.98
C GLU A 23 -20.62 7.27 -6.64
N ALA A 24 -21.11 8.17 -5.79
CA ALA A 24 -20.38 9.38 -5.46
C ALA A 24 -19.03 8.98 -4.85
N GLN A 25 -17.94 9.36 -5.52
CA GLN A 25 -16.60 9.07 -5.02
C GLN A 25 -16.41 9.66 -3.62
N ILE A 26 -15.78 8.90 -2.72
CA ILE A 26 -15.44 9.40 -1.40
C ILE A 26 -14.55 10.65 -1.51
N LYS A 27 -14.85 11.65 -0.67
CA LYS A 27 -14.05 12.87 -0.55
C LYS A 27 -13.36 12.91 0.80
N PRO A 28 -12.16 13.50 0.89
CA PRO A 28 -11.52 13.69 2.18
C PRO A 28 -12.37 14.62 3.07
N SER A 29 -12.40 14.31 4.36
CA SER A 29 -13.01 15.16 5.39
C SER A 29 -12.19 16.43 5.64
N GLY A 30 -10.90 16.40 5.29
CA GLY A 30 -9.99 17.53 5.34
C GLY A 30 -8.67 17.21 4.68
N THR A 31 -8.00 18.26 4.21
CA THR A 31 -6.64 18.24 3.64
C THR A 31 -5.77 19.17 4.48
N TYR A 32 -4.61 18.69 4.89
CA TYR A 32 -3.73 19.41 5.80
C TYR A 32 -2.28 19.39 5.30
N GLU A 33 -1.58 20.52 5.39
CA GLU A 33 -0.14 20.58 5.18
C GLU A 33 0.55 19.95 6.38
N TYR A 34 1.34 18.89 6.17
CA TYR A 34 2.07 18.22 7.24
C TYR A 34 3.56 18.50 7.22
N ALA A 35 4.09 18.96 6.09
CA ALA A 35 5.48 19.37 5.98
C ALA A 35 5.70 20.40 4.86
N GLN A 36 6.64 21.32 5.10
CA GLN A 36 7.20 22.22 4.09
C GLN A 36 8.62 21.75 3.78
N ARG A 37 8.93 21.57 2.52
CA ARG A 37 10.27 21.29 2.00
C ARG A 37 10.70 22.43 1.08
N ASP A 38 12.00 22.55 0.79
CA ASP A 38 12.53 23.63 -0.07
C ASP A 38 11.85 23.65 -1.44
N SER A 39 11.53 22.46 -1.96
CA SER A 39 10.97 22.29 -3.31
C SER A 39 9.44 22.17 -3.36
N CYS A 40 8.78 21.86 -2.25
CA CYS A 40 7.33 21.62 -2.24
C CYS A 40 6.72 21.63 -0.85
N LYS A 41 5.39 21.81 -0.84
CA LYS A 41 4.51 21.52 0.31
C LYS A 41 3.97 20.12 0.19
N LEU A 42 3.90 19.42 1.32
CA LEU A 42 3.39 18.06 1.39
C LEU A 42 2.10 18.06 2.22
N PHE A 43 1.08 17.46 1.66
CA PHE A 43 -0.26 17.42 2.24
C PHE A 43 -0.70 16.00 2.55
N LEU A 44 -1.60 15.87 3.50
CA LEU A 44 -2.34 14.65 3.78
C LEU A 44 -3.85 14.89 3.67
N ASP A 45 -4.56 13.86 3.21
CA ASP A 45 -6.01 13.81 3.14
C ASP A 45 -6.53 12.85 4.20
N ILE A 46 -7.49 13.27 5.03
CA ILE A 46 -8.14 12.42 6.02
C ILE A 46 -9.52 12.01 5.50
N TYR A 47 -9.79 10.71 5.47
CA TYR A 47 -11.08 10.11 5.17
C TYR A 47 -11.60 9.46 6.45
N ASN A 48 -12.71 9.98 6.96
CA ASN A 48 -13.30 9.50 8.20
C ASN A 48 -14.13 8.22 7.99
N PRO A 49 -14.26 7.37 9.01
CA PRO A 49 -15.21 6.26 9.00
C PRO A 49 -16.60 6.72 8.61
N THR A 50 -17.34 5.88 7.88
CA THR A 50 -18.75 6.10 7.57
C THR A 50 -19.54 6.13 8.88
N LYS A 51 -20.41 7.13 9.04
CA LYS A 51 -21.19 7.31 10.27
C LYS A 51 -21.93 6.04 10.66
N GLY A 52 -21.74 5.58 11.89
CA GLY A 52 -22.33 4.36 12.43
C GLY A 52 -21.51 3.10 12.20
N SER A 53 -20.40 3.17 11.49
CA SER A 53 -19.46 2.04 11.29
C SER A 53 -18.36 1.99 12.35
N GLU A 54 -18.20 3.05 13.16
CA GLU A 54 -17.21 3.11 14.23
C GLU A 54 -17.55 2.12 15.33
N THR A 55 -16.91 0.97 15.29
CA THR A 55 -17.03 -0.02 16.35
C THR A 55 -15.81 -0.01 17.24
N VAL A 56 -16.02 -0.07 18.55
CA VAL A 56 -14.97 -0.22 19.54
C VAL A 56 -14.80 -1.68 19.89
N TYR A 57 -13.60 -2.23 19.73
CA TYR A 57 -13.28 -3.59 20.17
C TYR A 57 -12.49 -3.53 21.48
N LYS A 58 -13.07 -4.03 22.58
CA LYS A 58 -12.41 -4.04 23.90
C LYS A 58 -11.74 -2.70 24.25
N TYR A 59 -12.44 -1.60 24.06
CA TYR A 59 -11.96 -0.23 24.29
C TYR A 59 -10.88 0.28 23.32
N LYS A 60 -10.57 -0.45 22.26
CA LYS A 60 -9.69 0.04 21.18
C LYS A 60 -10.53 0.54 20.01
N THR A 61 -10.21 1.73 19.53
CA THR A 61 -10.72 2.23 18.25
C THR A 61 -10.13 1.42 17.09
N LYS A 62 -10.84 1.33 15.98
CA LYS A 62 -10.27 0.75 14.76
C LYS A 62 -9.05 1.54 14.31
N PRO A 63 -8.02 0.89 13.73
CA PRO A 63 -6.79 1.55 13.33
C PRO A 63 -7.03 2.60 12.25
N THR A 64 -6.11 3.57 12.20
CA THR A 64 -5.97 4.47 11.08
C THR A 64 -5.00 3.87 10.07
N VAL A 65 -5.43 3.72 8.82
CA VAL A 65 -4.58 3.27 7.71
C VAL A 65 -3.89 4.49 7.10
N LEU A 66 -2.58 4.58 7.29
CA LEU A 66 -1.72 5.61 6.69
C LEU A 66 -1.17 5.09 5.36
N PHE A 67 -1.65 5.66 4.26
CA PHE A 67 -1.42 5.14 2.92
C PHE A 67 -0.45 5.97 2.10
N MET A 68 0.46 5.28 1.39
CA MET A 68 1.38 5.81 0.40
C MET A 68 1.11 5.20 -0.99
N PHE A 69 0.88 6.07 -1.98
CA PHE A 69 0.60 5.66 -3.36
C PHE A 69 1.86 5.13 -4.09
N GLY A 70 1.66 4.44 -5.20
CA GLY A 70 2.71 3.97 -6.11
C GLY A 70 3.17 5.04 -7.10
N GLY A 71 3.85 4.61 -8.18
CA GLY A 71 4.29 5.50 -9.27
C GLY A 71 5.79 5.61 -9.42
N GLY A 72 6.56 4.65 -8.88
CA GLY A 72 8.00 4.51 -9.11
C GLY A 72 8.83 5.69 -8.61
N PHE A 73 8.36 6.43 -7.61
CA PHE A 73 8.97 7.67 -7.12
C PHE A 73 9.07 8.79 -8.17
N LYS A 74 8.36 8.67 -9.29
CA LYS A 74 8.35 9.63 -10.42
C LYS A 74 7.03 10.36 -10.56
N SER A 75 5.91 9.69 -10.22
CA SER A 75 4.54 10.16 -10.44
C SER A 75 3.61 9.64 -9.36
N GLY A 76 2.35 10.05 -9.45
CA GLY A 76 1.29 9.67 -8.51
C GLY A 76 0.88 10.81 -7.60
N ALA A 77 -0.21 10.62 -6.90
CA ALA A 77 -0.76 11.59 -5.96
C ALA A 77 -1.58 10.89 -4.87
N ARG A 78 -1.66 11.47 -3.67
CA ARG A 78 -2.48 10.99 -2.57
C ARG A 78 -3.98 10.93 -2.89
N SER A 79 -4.43 11.74 -3.84
CA SER A 79 -5.86 11.91 -4.19
C SER A 79 -6.29 11.15 -5.44
N GLU A 80 -5.49 10.17 -5.91
CA GLU A 80 -5.83 9.42 -7.11
C GLU A 80 -7.16 8.68 -6.99
N ASP A 81 -8.01 8.84 -8.02
CA ASP A 81 -9.35 8.24 -8.06
C ASP A 81 -9.33 6.72 -7.96
N TYR A 82 -8.26 6.13 -8.43
CA TYR A 82 -8.06 4.69 -8.43
C TYR A 82 -8.15 4.06 -7.02
N PHE A 83 -7.68 4.76 -5.98
CA PHE A 83 -7.69 4.24 -4.60
C PHE A 83 -8.98 4.58 -3.84
N LYS A 84 -9.83 5.45 -4.35
CA LYS A 84 -10.99 5.98 -3.62
C LYS A 84 -12.03 4.92 -3.29
N GLU A 85 -12.24 3.94 -4.16
CA GLU A 85 -13.14 2.83 -3.89
C GLU A 85 -12.65 2.01 -2.68
N TRP A 86 -11.36 1.73 -2.62
CA TRP A 86 -10.75 1.05 -1.50
C TRP A 86 -10.77 1.89 -0.22
N PHE A 87 -10.50 3.21 -0.30
CA PHE A 87 -10.65 4.11 0.85
C PHE A 87 -12.08 4.09 1.38
N LYS A 88 -13.08 4.08 0.48
CA LYS A 88 -14.49 3.98 0.86
C LYS A 88 -14.78 2.65 1.58
N ALA A 89 -14.30 1.54 1.05
CA ALA A 89 -14.49 0.23 1.67
C ALA A 89 -13.87 0.16 3.09
N LEU A 90 -12.67 0.71 3.29
CA LEU A 90 -12.08 0.85 4.62
C LEU A 90 -12.94 1.72 5.55
N CYS A 91 -13.41 2.88 5.06
CA CYS A 91 -14.26 3.78 5.85
C CYS A 91 -15.61 3.16 6.19
N ASP A 92 -16.21 2.37 5.30
CA ASP A 92 -17.46 1.67 5.53
C ASP A 92 -17.31 0.55 6.59
N GLU A 93 -16.13 -0.07 6.67
CA GLU A 93 -15.78 -0.99 7.75
C GLU A 93 -15.35 -0.27 9.04
N GLY A 94 -15.37 1.06 9.07
CA GLY A 94 -15.09 1.87 10.27
C GLY A 94 -13.61 2.18 10.51
N TYR A 95 -12.73 1.92 9.54
CA TYR A 95 -11.35 2.37 9.57
C TYR A 95 -11.26 3.84 9.12
N ARG A 96 -10.27 4.56 9.62
CA ARG A 96 -9.89 5.87 9.07
C ARG A 96 -8.77 5.68 8.07
N VAL A 97 -8.78 6.46 6.99
CA VAL A 97 -7.69 6.48 6.02
C VAL A 97 -7.04 7.85 6.04
N VAL A 98 -5.72 7.86 6.06
CA VAL A 98 -4.90 9.06 5.84
C VAL A 98 -4.01 8.78 4.64
N SER A 99 -4.24 9.48 3.53
CA SER A 99 -3.41 9.36 2.33
C SER A 99 -2.47 10.55 2.23
N ILE A 100 -1.18 10.30 2.00
CA ILE A 100 -0.14 11.34 2.06
C ILE A 100 0.54 11.59 0.72
N ASP A 101 0.92 12.85 0.46
CA ASP A 101 1.96 13.16 -0.51
C ASP A 101 3.32 12.72 0.04
N TYR A 102 4.27 12.51 -0.82
CA TYR A 102 5.69 12.38 -0.50
C TYR A 102 6.52 12.88 -1.67
N ARG A 103 7.77 13.26 -1.41
CA ARG A 103 8.67 13.72 -2.46
C ARG A 103 8.94 12.64 -3.49
N LEU A 104 8.70 12.97 -4.75
CA LEU A 104 8.94 12.08 -5.88
C LEU A 104 10.40 12.23 -6.32
N GLY A 105 11.32 11.58 -5.60
CA GLY A 105 12.76 11.77 -5.72
C GLY A 105 13.37 11.40 -7.09
N LEU A 106 12.62 10.69 -7.94
CA LEU A 106 13.01 10.39 -9.33
C LEU A 106 12.26 11.23 -10.36
N LYS A 107 11.41 12.18 -9.94
CA LYS A 107 10.71 13.08 -10.86
C LYS A 107 11.71 13.97 -11.58
N GLY A 108 11.70 13.92 -12.91
CA GLY A 108 12.65 14.69 -13.74
C GLY A 108 14.05 14.06 -13.85
N SER A 109 14.29 12.88 -13.28
CA SER A 109 15.52 12.14 -13.54
C SER A 109 15.66 11.86 -15.03
N THR A 110 16.82 12.21 -15.58
CA THR A 110 17.21 11.99 -16.99
C THR A 110 18.04 10.73 -17.18
N ASN A 111 18.28 9.98 -16.10
CA ASN A 111 19.03 8.73 -16.17
C ASN A 111 18.27 7.69 -17.00
N ALA A 112 18.84 7.34 -18.14
CA ALA A 112 18.34 6.27 -18.99
C ALA A 112 18.96 4.93 -18.53
N GLY A 113 18.12 4.07 -17.98
CA GLY A 113 18.50 2.70 -17.63
C GLY A 113 19.14 2.56 -16.23
N VAL A 114 19.40 1.30 -15.87
CA VAL A 114 19.90 0.93 -14.52
C VAL A 114 21.43 0.97 -14.51
N ASN A 115 21.97 2.06 -14.02
CA ASN A 115 23.40 2.26 -13.79
C ASN A 115 23.66 2.63 -12.31
N LYS A 116 24.92 2.83 -11.94
CA LYS A 116 25.28 3.17 -10.56
C LYS A 116 24.61 4.45 -10.06
N GLN A 117 24.57 5.48 -10.92
CA GLN A 117 23.93 6.77 -10.59
C GLN A 117 22.43 6.59 -10.35
N PHE A 118 21.74 5.82 -11.20
CA PHE A 118 20.33 5.51 -11.01
C PHE A 118 20.10 4.81 -9.65
N VAL A 119 20.97 3.88 -9.26
CA VAL A 119 20.85 3.17 -7.96
C VAL A 119 21.01 4.13 -6.79
N GLU A 120 21.90 5.12 -6.89
CA GLU A 120 22.08 6.15 -5.87
C GLU A 120 20.88 7.10 -5.81
N GLU A 121 20.32 7.50 -6.97
CA GLU A 121 19.09 8.31 -7.04
C GLU A 121 17.88 7.57 -6.47
N LEU A 122 17.73 6.27 -6.75
CA LEU A 122 16.65 5.45 -6.23
C LEU A 122 16.74 5.29 -4.72
N ASP A 123 17.92 5.02 -4.18
CA ASP A 123 18.16 4.94 -2.75
C ASP A 123 17.82 6.27 -2.05
N ASN A 124 18.24 7.40 -2.64
CA ASN A 124 17.88 8.72 -2.16
C ASN A 124 16.35 8.96 -2.22
N ALA A 125 15.69 8.55 -3.30
CA ALA A 125 14.24 8.72 -3.45
C ALA A 125 13.47 7.92 -2.40
N ILE A 126 13.92 6.71 -2.05
CA ILE A 126 13.35 5.91 -0.97
C ILE A 126 13.54 6.60 0.38
N ASN A 127 14.75 7.09 0.67
CA ASN A 127 15.03 7.80 1.92
C ASN A 127 14.17 9.06 2.06
N LEU A 128 14.00 9.85 0.99
CA LEU A 128 13.12 11.02 0.97
C LEU A 128 11.66 10.64 1.26
N ALA A 129 11.16 9.56 0.67
CA ALA A 129 9.80 9.09 0.89
C ALA A 129 9.58 8.59 2.34
N VAL A 130 10.58 7.89 2.92
CA VAL A 130 10.54 7.46 4.32
C VAL A 130 10.60 8.65 5.29
N GLU A 131 11.45 9.65 5.01
CA GLU A 131 11.52 10.89 5.79
C GLU A 131 10.17 11.62 5.79
N ASP A 132 9.51 11.69 4.65
CA ASP A 132 8.20 12.33 4.53
C ASP A 132 7.12 11.51 5.23
N LEU A 133 7.17 10.18 5.18
CA LEU A 133 6.29 9.30 5.96
C LEU A 133 6.45 9.53 7.47
N TYR A 134 7.68 9.61 7.96
CA TYR A 134 7.93 9.92 9.38
C TYR A 134 7.45 11.32 9.76
N SER A 135 7.57 12.30 8.86
CA SER A 135 7.04 13.64 9.09
C SER A 135 5.51 13.66 9.18
N ALA A 136 4.83 12.91 8.29
CA ALA A 136 3.38 12.72 8.38
C ALA A 136 2.98 12.01 9.68
N THR A 137 3.76 11.00 10.10
CA THR A 137 3.55 10.28 11.35
C THR A 137 3.69 11.22 12.56
N LEU A 138 4.72 12.06 12.61
CA LEU A 138 4.89 13.06 13.66
C LEU A 138 3.72 14.05 13.70
N TRP A 139 3.25 14.50 12.54
CA TRP A 139 2.07 15.35 12.45
C TRP A 139 0.82 14.65 13.03
N LEU A 140 0.64 13.35 12.74
CA LEU A 140 -0.47 12.57 13.30
C LEU A 140 -0.33 12.37 14.82
N ILE A 141 0.90 12.21 15.33
CA ILE A 141 1.16 12.14 16.77
C ILE A 141 0.78 13.45 17.46
N GLU A 142 1.12 14.58 16.86
CA GLU A 142 0.87 15.91 17.44
C GLU A 142 -0.59 16.35 17.34
N HIS A 143 -1.24 16.05 16.21
CA HIS A 143 -2.56 16.60 15.88
C HIS A 143 -3.68 15.56 15.84
N GLY A 144 -3.36 14.27 15.92
CA GLY A 144 -4.27 13.15 15.63
C GLY A 144 -5.48 13.10 16.56
N GLU A 145 -5.33 13.45 17.83
CA GLU A 145 -6.43 13.44 18.79
C GLU A 145 -7.62 14.28 18.31
N LYS A 146 -7.36 15.46 17.75
CA LYS A 146 -8.39 16.34 17.18
C LYS A 146 -9.21 15.67 16.07
N TYR A 147 -8.62 14.70 15.38
CA TYR A 147 -9.25 13.97 14.28
C TYR A 147 -9.67 12.55 14.65
N GLY A 148 -9.59 12.20 15.94
CA GLY A 148 -9.90 10.86 16.46
C GLY A 148 -8.91 9.79 15.97
N ILE A 149 -7.65 10.15 15.77
CA ILE A 149 -6.55 9.27 15.38
C ILE A 149 -5.76 8.92 16.65
N ASP A 150 -5.66 7.63 16.93
CA ASP A 150 -4.77 7.11 17.97
C ASP A 150 -3.38 6.86 17.35
N PRO A 151 -2.34 7.61 17.76
CA PRO A 151 -1.00 7.44 17.22
C PRO A 151 -0.39 6.06 17.45
N GLN A 152 -0.85 5.33 18.46
CA GLN A 152 -0.38 3.96 18.73
C GLN A 152 -1.12 2.90 17.92
N ASN A 153 -2.11 3.31 17.14
CA ASN A 153 -2.94 2.41 16.33
C ASN A 153 -2.94 2.81 14.85
N ILE A 154 -1.77 3.18 14.33
CA ILE A 154 -1.53 3.49 12.92
C ILE A 154 -1.02 2.26 12.21
N VAL A 155 -1.72 1.84 11.16
CA VAL A 155 -1.29 0.78 10.23
C VAL A 155 -0.81 1.43 8.95
N LEU A 156 0.42 1.16 8.57
CA LEU A 156 0.95 1.60 7.28
C LEU A 156 0.35 0.77 6.13
N SER A 157 0.07 1.40 5.01
CA SER A 157 -0.24 0.68 3.78
C SER A 157 0.42 1.37 2.59
N GLY A 158 0.82 0.58 1.59
CA GLY A 158 1.46 1.15 0.41
C GLY A 158 1.34 0.28 -0.83
N SER A 159 1.34 0.96 -1.98
CA SER A 159 1.32 0.38 -3.32
C SER A 159 2.69 0.57 -3.98
N SER A 160 3.32 -0.48 -4.55
CA SER A 160 4.55 -0.35 -5.36
C SER A 160 5.63 0.49 -4.65
N ALA A 161 6.00 1.66 -5.15
CA ALA A 161 6.93 2.59 -4.51
C ALA A 161 6.51 2.96 -3.07
N GLY A 162 5.20 3.16 -2.84
CA GLY A 162 4.66 3.37 -1.50
C GLY A 162 4.83 2.13 -0.61
N ALA A 163 4.67 0.91 -1.16
CA ALA A 163 4.89 -0.33 -0.43
C ALA A 163 6.37 -0.53 -0.06
N ILE A 164 7.29 -0.12 -0.94
CA ILE A 164 8.73 -0.05 -0.62
C ILE A 164 8.94 0.90 0.56
N SER A 165 8.37 2.10 0.50
CA SER A 165 8.55 3.12 1.54
C SER A 165 8.04 2.68 2.92
N VAL A 166 6.86 2.06 3.00
CA VAL A 166 6.30 1.61 4.28
C VAL A 166 7.04 0.40 4.87
N LEU A 167 7.52 -0.51 4.02
CA LEU A 167 8.35 -1.64 4.45
C LEU A 167 9.73 -1.17 4.92
N GLU A 168 10.34 -0.23 4.19
CA GLU A 168 11.63 0.37 4.55
C GLU A 168 11.53 1.12 5.87
N ALA A 169 10.46 1.89 6.08
CA ALA A 169 10.23 2.61 7.33
C ALA A 169 10.18 1.66 8.53
N GLU A 170 9.39 0.59 8.47
CA GLU A 170 9.34 -0.40 9.53
C GLU A 170 10.70 -1.09 9.74
N TRP A 171 11.37 -1.46 8.66
CA TRP A 171 12.70 -2.07 8.74
C TRP A 171 13.73 -1.12 9.39
N MET A 172 13.67 0.17 9.08
CA MET A 172 14.55 1.19 9.67
C MET A 172 14.31 1.34 11.17
N ILE A 173 13.06 1.30 11.63
CA ILE A 173 12.72 1.31 13.06
C ILE A 173 13.31 0.09 13.75
N CYS A 174 13.07 -1.10 13.21
CA CYS A 174 13.54 -2.37 13.78
C CYS A 174 15.06 -2.49 13.84
N ASN A 175 15.78 -1.75 12.99
CA ASN A 175 17.24 -1.78 12.90
C ASN A 175 17.91 -0.51 13.46
N GLY A 176 17.16 0.37 14.14
CA GLY A 176 17.70 1.58 14.77
C GLY A 176 18.41 2.54 13.81
N LYS A 177 17.95 2.61 12.54
CA LYS A 177 18.55 3.47 11.52
C LYS A 177 18.32 4.95 11.88
N SER A 178 19.24 5.82 11.45
CA SER A 178 19.26 7.23 11.83
C SER A 178 17.98 7.98 11.44
N LEU A 179 17.41 7.70 10.27
CA LEU A 179 16.13 8.32 9.84
C LEU A 179 14.98 8.03 10.80
N ALA A 180 14.94 6.84 11.41
CA ALA A 180 13.88 6.46 12.35
C ALA A 180 14.01 7.13 13.72
N GLN A 181 15.17 7.73 14.04
CA GLN A 181 15.41 8.38 15.34
C GLN A 181 14.63 9.67 15.55
N VAL A 182 13.98 10.20 14.51
CA VAL A 182 13.07 11.36 14.62
C VAL A 182 11.75 10.99 15.31
N LEU A 183 11.40 9.71 15.31
CA LEU A 183 10.19 9.22 15.97
C LEU A 183 10.38 9.15 17.50
N PRO A 184 9.31 9.28 18.29
CA PRO A 184 9.39 9.15 19.74
C PRO A 184 10.03 7.82 20.16
N LYS A 185 10.83 7.86 21.22
CA LYS A 185 11.48 6.65 21.75
C LYS A 185 10.43 5.56 22.07
N GLY A 186 10.62 4.37 21.50
CA GLY A 186 9.71 3.25 21.69
C GLY A 186 8.47 3.28 20.81
N PHE A 187 8.33 4.27 19.92
CA PHE A 187 7.27 4.27 18.92
C PHE A 187 7.47 3.11 17.93
N ASN A 188 6.38 2.44 17.58
CA ASN A 188 6.28 1.61 16.41
C ASN A 188 4.86 1.68 15.83
N TYR A 189 4.71 1.31 14.57
CA TYR A 189 3.40 1.18 13.94
C TYR A 189 2.65 -0.05 14.47
N ALA A 190 1.32 -0.02 14.34
CA ALA A 190 0.49 -1.16 14.72
C ALA A 190 0.57 -2.31 13.71
N GLY A 191 0.92 -2.02 12.45
CA GLY A 191 1.10 -3.00 11.39
C GLY A 191 1.50 -2.38 10.06
N VAL A 192 1.86 -3.24 9.10
CA VAL A 192 2.17 -2.87 7.71
C VAL A 192 1.40 -3.76 6.74
N MET A 193 0.76 -3.16 5.71
CA MET A 193 0.16 -3.84 4.56
C MET A 193 0.87 -3.37 3.29
N ALA A 194 1.53 -4.27 2.57
CA ALA A 194 2.36 -3.92 1.42
C ALA A 194 1.94 -4.68 0.16
N PHE A 195 1.65 -3.94 -0.90
CA PHE A 195 1.24 -4.44 -2.20
C PHE A 195 2.38 -4.29 -3.21
N SER A 196 3.02 -5.41 -3.57
CA SER A 196 4.21 -5.47 -4.45
C SER A 196 5.35 -4.56 -3.97
N GLY A 197 5.76 -4.72 -2.70
CA GLY A 197 6.84 -3.96 -2.08
C GLY A 197 8.15 -4.76 -1.94
N ALA A 198 9.19 -4.05 -1.53
CA ALA A 198 10.51 -4.60 -1.23
C ALA A 198 11.21 -3.76 -0.16
N ILE A 199 12.26 -4.31 0.44
CA ILE A 199 13.20 -3.59 1.31
C ILE A 199 14.55 -3.47 0.58
N PHE A 200 15.13 -2.29 0.65
CA PHE A 200 16.48 -2.00 0.16
C PHE A 200 17.49 -2.17 1.28
N SER A 201 18.57 -2.89 1.02
CA SER A 201 19.64 -3.03 1.99
C SER A 201 21.01 -2.86 1.35
N ARG A 202 21.84 -2.01 1.96
CA ARG A 202 23.27 -1.91 1.67
C ARG A 202 24.10 -2.90 2.50
N ASP A 203 23.50 -3.49 3.54
CA ASP A 203 24.15 -4.32 4.55
C ASP A 203 24.05 -5.82 4.22
N GLY A 204 23.76 -6.17 2.98
CA GLY A 204 23.62 -7.57 2.54
C GLY A 204 22.19 -8.10 2.69
N ALA A 205 22.05 -9.35 3.17
CA ALA A 205 20.71 -9.93 3.38
C ALA A 205 19.95 -9.17 4.48
N ILE A 206 18.67 -8.92 4.24
CA ILE A 206 17.83 -8.22 5.22
C ILE A 206 17.70 -9.04 6.51
N LYS A 207 17.81 -8.34 7.62
CA LYS A 207 17.58 -8.88 8.96
C LYS A 207 16.77 -7.85 9.76
N PHE A 208 15.99 -8.33 10.71
CA PHE A 208 15.31 -7.50 11.69
C PHE A 208 15.99 -7.71 13.04
N GLN A 209 16.56 -6.65 13.62
CA GLN A 209 17.24 -6.72 14.94
C GLN A 209 16.21 -6.80 16.08
N MET A 210 15.03 -6.22 15.88
CA MET A 210 13.88 -6.37 16.75
C MET A 210 12.71 -6.95 15.98
N GLU A 211 11.77 -7.58 16.70
CA GLU A 211 10.52 -8.05 16.07
C GLU A 211 9.74 -6.86 15.49
N PRO A 212 9.42 -6.88 14.19
CA PRO A 212 8.61 -5.84 13.59
C PRO A 212 7.15 -5.93 14.06
N CYS A 213 6.39 -4.87 13.83
CA CYS A 213 4.95 -4.95 13.89
C CYS A 213 4.42 -6.03 12.92
N PRO A 214 3.17 -6.51 13.06
CA PRO A 214 2.60 -7.45 12.11
C PRO A 214 2.68 -6.94 10.67
N ILE A 215 3.17 -7.78 9.74
CA ILE A 215 3.34 -7.44 8.32
C ILE A 215 2.46 -8.33 7.46
N LEU A 216 1.69 -7.72 6.56
CA LEU A 216 0.88 -8.35 5.53
C LEU A 216 1.44 -8.00 4.15
N LEU A 217 1.78 -9.02 3.37
CA LEU A 217 2.40 -8.91 2.06
C LEU A 217 1.52 -9.50 0.97
N PHE A 218 1.31 -8.75 -0.12
CA PHE A 218 0.68 -9.21 -1.36
C PHE A 218 1.66 -9.04 -2.50
N HIS A 219 1.94 -10.09 -3.29
CA HIS A 219 2.92 -9.98 -4.38
C HIS A 219 2.69 -11.00 -5.49
N GLY A 220 2.83 -10.57 -6.74
CA GLY A 220 2.84 -11.45 -7.90
C GLY A 220 4.17 -12.20 -8.03
N THR A 221 4.13 -13.52 -8.23
CA THR A 221 5.36 -14.36 -8.22
C THR A 221 6.29 -14.12 -9.40
N ILE A 222 5.78 -13.52 -10.50
CA ILE A 222 6.56 -13.17 -11.70
C ILE A 222 6.76 -11.66 -11.86
N ASP A 223 6.54 -10.87 -10.78
CA ASP A 223 6.76 -9.43 -10.80
C ASP A 223 8.25 -9.10 -11.09
N LYS A 224 8.47 -8.33 -12.17
CA LYS A 224 9.79 -7.87 -12.62
C LYS A 224 9.98 -6.36 -12.44
N ILE A 225 8.92 -5.63 -12.07
CA ILE A 225 8.97 -4.20 -11.79
C ILE A 225 9.49 -3.98 -10.36
N VAL A 226 8.84 -4.61 -9.38
CA VAL A 226 9.39 -4.77 -8.03
C VAL A 226 9.64 -6.25 -7.82
N PRO A 227 10.89 -6.71 -7.76
CA PRO A 227 11.19 -8.14 -7.73
C PRO A 227 10.54 -8.84 -6.54
N TYR A 228 9.77 -9.91 -6.80
CA TYR A 228 9.15 -10.76 -5.78
C TYR A 228 10.19 -11.46 -4.89
N GLY A 229 11.29 -11.90 -5.48
CA GLY A 229 12.40 -12.58 -4.81
C GLY A 229 13.48 -11.62 -4.33
N GLN A 230 14.72 -11.95 -4.65
CA GLN A 230 15.89 -11.12 -4.36
C GLN A 230 16.55 -10.66 -5.66
N MET A 231 16.97 -9.41 -5.69
CA MET A 231 17.81 -8.87 -6.75
C MET A 231 18.99 -8.10 -6.15
N ALA A 232 20.14 -8.17 -6.79
CA ALA A 232 21.28 -7.33 -6.47
C ALA A 232 21.51 -6.32 -7.58
N LEU A 233 21.66 -5.06 -7.20
CA LEU A 233 22.03 -3.95 -8.08
C LEU A 233 23.28 -3.28 -7.48
N PHE A 234 24.43 -3.56 -8.05
CA PHE A 234 25.73 -3.12 -7.50
C PHE A 234 25.89 -3.53 -6.03
N ASN A 235 26.00 -2.57 -5.12
CA ASN A 235 26.12 -2.79 -3.67
C ASN A 235 24.76 -2.81 -2.94
N LEU A 236 23.63 -2.57 -3.66
CA LEU A 236 22.29 -2.65 -3.09
C LEU A 236 21.69 -4.02 -3.34
N ARG A 237 20.92 -4.47 -2.36
CA ARG A 237 20.07 -5.65 -2.46
C ARG A 237 18.61 -5.24 -2.32
N PHE A 238 17.81 -5.71 -3.26
CA PHE A 238 16.37 -5.69 -3.20
C PHE A 238 15.89 -7.00 -2.59
N ALA A 239 15.17 -6.92 -1.51
CA ALA A 239 14.49 -8.05 -0.92
C ALA A 239 12.99 -7.88 -1.11
N GLY A 240 12.41 -8.55 -2.10
CA GLY A 240 10.98 -8.56 -2.33
C GLY A 240 10.25 -9.36 -1.27
N SER A 241 8.92 -9.40 -1.37
CA SER A 241 8.05 -9.97 -0.33
C SER A 241 8.40 -11.41 0.06
N ASN A 242 8.89 -12.21 -0.88
CA ASN A 242 9.34 -13.58 -0.56
C ASN A 242 10.56 -13.59 0.37
N GLN A 243 11.53 -12.71 0.14
CA GLN A 243 12.73 -12.64 1.00
C GLN A 243 12.41 -12.04 2.37
N ILE A 244 11.47 -11.08 2.41
CA ILE A 244 10.97 -10.52 3.67
C ILE A 244 10.29 -11.63 4.48
N ALA A 245 9.37 -12.39 3.89
CA ALA A 245 8.70 -13.50 4.55
C ALA A 245 9.68 -14.57 5.05
N LEU A 246 10.73 -14.91 4.27
CA LEU A 246 11.79 -15.84 4.69
C LEU A 246 12.60 -15.29 5.86
N ALA A 247 12.94 -14.00 5.86
CA ALA A 247 13.66 -13.37 6.97
C ALA A 247 12.83 -13.40 8.28
N LEU A 248 11.53 -13.08 8.19
CA LEU A 248 10.61 -13.13 9.32
C LEU A 248 10.44 -14.57 9.83
N LYS A 249 10.24 -15.54 8.93
CA LYS A 249 10.15 -16.97 9.26
C LYS A 249 11.38 -17.48 9.99
N ASN A 250 12.58 -17.15 9.49
CA ASN A 250 13.85 -17.57 10.10
C ASN A 250 14.05 -16.97 11.49
N SER A 251 13.53 -15.76 11.72
CA SER A 251 13.56 -15.10 13.03
C SER A 251 12.40 -15.52 13.94
N LYS A 252 11.49 -16.40 13.48
CA LYS A 252 10.27 -16.84 14.17
C LYS A 252 9.31 -15.69 14.50
N TYR A 253 9.32 -14.65 13.69
CA TYR A 253 8.39 -13.53 13.78
C TYR A 253 7.08 -13.80 13.02
N ASN A 254 6.03 -13.08 13.36
CA ASN A 254 4.76 -13.21 12.67
C ASN A 254 4.81 -12.50 11.32
N TYR A 255 4.14 -13.09 10.32
CA TYR A 255 3.92 -12.47 9.03
C TYR A 255 2.70 -13.07 8.34
N SER A 256 2.15 -12.34 7.40
CA SER A 256 1.15 -12.84 6.47
C SER A 256 1.62 -12.53 5.05
N ILE A 257 1.61 -13.53 4.18
CA ILE A 257 1.94 -13.36 2.77
C ILE A 257 0.96 -14.11 1.89
N TYR A 258 0.44 -13.41 0.87
CA TYR A 258 -0.35 -13.98 -0.22
C TYR A 258 0.46 -13.85 -1.51
N ARG A 259 0.89 -14.99 -2.04
CA ARG A 259 1.67 -15.13 -3.28
C ARG A 259 0.73 -15.39 -4.43
N PHE A 260 0.60 -14.44 -5.33
CA PHE A 260 -0.22 -14.60 -6.52
C PHE A 260 0.58 -15.30 -7.61
N TYR A 261 0.29 -16.58 -7.78
CA TYR A 261 1.00 -17.45 -8.74
C TYR A 261 0.78 -16.98 -10.17
N ASN A 262 1.87 -16.86 -10.94
CA ASN A 262 1.86 -16.32 -12.31
C ASN A 262 1.33 -14.89 -12.48
N HIS A 263 1.14 -14.13 -11.41
CA HIS A 263 0.80 -12.73 -11.44
C HIS A 263 2.05 -11.85 -11.36
N SER A 264 1.95 -10.64 -11.91
CA SER A 264 3.02 -9.65 -11.99
C SER A 264 2.73 -8.43 -11.09
N HIS A 265 3.07 -7.22 -11.57
CA HIS A 265 2.99 -5.99 -10.79
C HIS A 265 1.58 -5.43 -10.60
N GLU A 266 0.56 -5.98 -11.28
CA GLU A 266 -0.84 -5.61 -11.07
C GLU A 266 -1.31 -5.83 -9.62
N ILE A 267 -0.63 -6.71 -8.89
CA ILE A 267 -0.92 -6.92 -7.47
C ILE A 267 -0.66 -5.65 -6.63
N ALA A 268 0.20 -4.75 -7.11
CA ALA A 268 0.40 -3.44 -6.50
C ALA A 268 -0.89 -2.59 -6.40
N THR A 269 -1.90 -2.92 -7.22
CA THR A 269 -3.17 -2.19 -7.30
C THR A 269 -4.39 -3.06 -6.97
N SER A 270 -4.19 -4.20 -6.31
CA SER A 270 -5.22 -5.21 -6.09
C SER A 270 -5.97 -5.08 -4.74
N MET A 271 -5.93 -3.89 -4.09
CA MET A 271 -6.50 -3.68 -2.76
C MET A 271 -7.97 -4.11 -2.68
N MET A 272 -8.83 -3.68 -3.62
CA MET A 272 -10.24 -4.06 -3.59
C MET A 272 -10.45 -5.58 -3.70
N VAL A 273 -9.65 -6.25 -4.52
CA VAL A 273 -9.74 -7.73 -4.69
C VAL A 273 -9.33 -8.44 -3.39
N ASN A 274 -8.37 -7.87 -2.67
CA ASN A 274 -7.78 -8.44 -1.46
C ASN A 274 -8.38 -7.86 -0.16
N PHE A 275 -9.41 -7.05 -0.27
CA PHE A 275 -10.03 -6.39 0.88
C PHE A 275 -10.46 -7.36 2.00
N PRO A 276 -11.01 -8.56 1.72
CA PRO A 276 -11.33 -9.52 2.78
C PRO A 276 -10.11 -9.97 3.60
N GLN A 277 -8.95 -10.13 2.96
CA GLN A 277 -7.70 -10.52 3.62
C GLN A 277 -7.12 -9.36 4.45
N GLU A 278 -7.24 -8.12 3.96
CA GLU A 278 -6.85 -6.91 4.66
C GLU A 278 -7.71 -6.69 5.91
N ASP A 279 -9.02 -6.75 5.76
CA ASP A 279 -9.98 -6.60 6.88
C ASP A 279 -9.78 -7.69 7.94
N PHE A 280 -9.54 -8.92 7.50
CA PHE A 280 -9.19 -10.02 8.40
C PHE A 280 -7.90 -9.72 9.18
N PHE A 281 -6.85 -9.24 8.50
CA PHE A 281 -5.58 -8.86 9.14
C PHE A 281 -5.78 -7.73 10.15
N LEU A 282 -6.50 -6.67 9.76
CA LEU A 282 -6.80 -5.54 10.63
C LEU A 282 -7.60 -5.95 11.86
N LYS A 283 -8.58 -6.85 11.72
CA LYS A 283 -9.40 -7.35 12.82
C LYS A 283 -8.64 -8.32 13.72
N GLU A 284 -7.96 -9.30 13.14
CA GLU A 284 -7.35 -10.37 13.91
C GLU A 284 -5.97 -10.02 14.45
N ASN A 285 -5.08 -9.51 13.58
CA ASN A 285 -3.69 -9.27 13.99
C ASN A 285 -3.55 -7.94 14.72
N ILE A 286 -4.27 -6.89 14.29
CA ILE A 286 -4.12 -5.55 14.85
C ILE A 286 -5.07 -5.34 16.04
N LEU A 287 -6.38 -5.43 15.83
CA LEU A 287 -7.34 -5.14 16.90
C LEU A 287 -7.31 -6.17 18.03
N LYS A 288 -7.31 -7.47 17.68
CA LYS A 288 -7.30 -8.55 18.66
C LYS A 288 -5.90 -8.90 19.15
N GLY A 289 -4.85 -8.50 18.42
CA GLY A 289 -3.46 -8.83 18.75
C GLY A 289 -3.14 -10.33 18.60
N THR A 290 -3.87 -11.03 17.71
CA THR A 290 -3.65 -12.46 17.49
C THR A 290 -2.34 -12.68 16.75
N ARG A 291 -1.42 -13.43 17.34
CA ARG A 291 -0.18 -13.84 16.67
C ARG A 291 -0.49 -14.97 15.69
N ARG A 292 -0.30 -14.71 14.40
CA ARG A 292 -0.63 -15.68 13.36
C ARG A 292 0.36 -15.59 12.20
N ILE A 293 0.67 -16.74 11.61
CA ILE A 293 1.39 -16.84 10.34
C ILE A 293 0.38 -17.28 9.27
N VAL A 294 0.31 -16.52 8.18
CA VAL A 294 -0.39 -16.89 6.96
C VAL A 294 0.63 -16.94 5.84
N ASP A 295 0.79 -18.10 5.22
CA ASP A 295 1.70 -18.30 4.09
C ASP A 295 0.90 -19.01 2.99
N ALA A 296 0.28 -18.21 2.13
CA ALA A 296 -0.68 -18.67 1.13
C ALA A 296 -0.18 -18.42 -0.29
N THR A 297 -0.45 -19.37 -1.19
CA THR A 297 -0.34 -19.20 -2.63
C THR A 297 -1.75 -19.07 -3.21
N VAL A 298 -1.98 -18.03 -3.99
CA VAL A 298 -3.24 -17.73 -4.65
C VAL A 298 -3.06 -17.98 -6.13
N ASP A 299 -3.90 -18.82 -6.70
CA ASP A 299 -4.00 -19.06 -8.14
C ASP A 299 -5.40 -18.62 -8.57
N ASP A 300 -5.52 -17.42 -9.11
CA ASP A 300 -6.80 -16.79 -9.42
C ASP A 300 -6.78 -16.20 -10.84
N GLU A 301 -7.20 -17.00 -11.79
CA GLU A 301 -7.27 -16.61 -13.21
C GLU A 301 -8.24 -15.44 -13.50
N ARG A 302 -9.07 -15.05 -12.54
CA ARG A 302 -9.98 -13.89 -12.69
C ARG A 302 -9.24 -12.57 -12.65
N ILE A 303 -8.09 -12.52 -11.96
CA ILE A 303 -7.22 -11.35 -11.93
C ILE A 303 -6.45 -11.29 -13.25
N LYS A 304 -6.77 -10.29 -14.08
CA LYS A 304 -6.10 -10.11 -15.38
C LYS A 304 -4.82 -9.31 -15.22
N ILE A 305 -3.78 -9.73 -15.94
CA ILE A 305 -2.50 -9.00 -15.97
C ILE A 305 -2.56 -7.98 -17.12
N PRO A 306 -2.69 -6.67 -16.84
CA PRO A 306 -2.68 -5.64 -17.87
C PRO A 306 -1.27 -5.46 -18.43
N ASP A 307 -1.16 -4.88 -19.62
CA ASP A 307 0.13 -4.77 -20.32
C ASP A 307 1.17 -3.95 -19.55
N TRP A 308 0.74 -2.91 -18.85
CA TRP A 308 1.65 -2.12 -18.02
C TRP A 308 2.31 -2.93 -16.89
N ALA A 309 1.64 -3.95 -16.38
CA ALA A 309 2.15 -4.79 -15.28
C ALA A 309 3.11 -5.88 -15.76
N LYS A 310 3.13 -6.18 -17.07
CA LYS A 310 4.06 -7.15 -17.68
C LYS A 310 5.46 -6.60 -17.89
N GLY A 311 5.66 -5.31 -17.63
CA GLY A 311 6.92 -4.61 -17.78
C GLY A 311 8.05 -5.16 -16.91
N ASP A 312 9.22 -4.60 -17.13
CA ASP A 312 10.44 -4.85 -16.36
C ASP A 312 10.90 -3.51 -15.79
N TYR A 313 11.52 -3.50 -14.61
CA TYR A 313 12.07 -2.28 -13.99
C TYR A 313 12.97 -1.48 -14.95
N LYS A 314 13.69 -2.16 -15.84
CA LYS A 314 14.51 -1.50 -16.86
C LYS A 314 13.71 -0.63 -17.83
N ASN A 315 12.45 -0.93 -18.04
CA ASN A 315 11.55 -0.18 -18.92
C ASN A 315 10.82 0.95 -18.20
N LEU A 316 10.62 0.80 -16.88
CA LEU A 316 9.97 1.82 -16.06
C LEU A 316 10.79 3.10 -15.96
N TYR A 317 12.10 3.00 -16.09
CA TYR A 317 13.06 4.10 -15.91
C TYR A 317 13.83 4.48 -17.20
N LYS A 318 13.29 4.11 -18.37
CA LYS A 318 13.79 4.58 -19.68
C LYS A 318 13.26 5.95 -20.04
#